data_a33271cba282767fab2b09665ced9301
#
_entry.id   a33271cba282767fab2b09665ced9301
#
_cell.length_a   1.000
_cell.length_b   1.000
_cell.length_c   1.000
_cell.angle_alpha   90.00
_cell.angle_beta   90.00
_cell.angle_gamma   90.00
#
_symmetry.space_group_name_H-M   'P 1'
#
loop_
_entity.id
_entity.type
_entity.pdbx_description
1 polymer ?
#
loop_
_entity_poly.entity_id
_entity_poly.type
_entity_poly.pdbx_seq_one_letter_code
_entity_poly.pdbx_strand_id
1 'polypeptide(L)'
;TLKAGAPFPGERLVVPAGPYKVRSNDCDYRFRAHSAFAHLSGLGGEKEPDTVLVLEPNEDGTHTPLLFFKPRASRSSKEFYADARYGEFWVGARPSLEELSAQTGLETRHIDTLRDVLAKDAGTVQLRIVRGVDAHVEAMVNEVRTQAGLPAGEEAREDDERFEERLSEIRLIKDAFELDELIRAVEVTKAGFEDIIRVLPRAVGHRRGERVIEGAFAAVAREEGNGEGYETIAASGNHANTLHWIDNDGEVREGDLVLVDAGVEVDSLYTADITRTLPVNGRFTEVQARVY
;
A
#
# COMPACT_ATOMS: atom_id res chain seq x y z
N THR A 1 10.48 -7.63 -15.42
CA THR A 1 10.56 -8.92 -16.12
C THR A 1 11.13 -9.97 -15.17
N LEU A 2 10.31 -10.91 -14.74
CA LEU A 2 10.80 -12.13 -14.09
C LEU A 2 11.71 -12.84 -15.10
N LYS A 3 13.01 -12.87 -14.82
CA LYS A 3 14.03 -13.42 -15.71
C LYS A 3 13.84 -14.93 -15.86
N ALA A 4 14.35 -15.50 -16.97
CA ALA A 4 14.49 -16.95 -17.14
C ALA A 4 15.11 -17.58 -15.89
N GLY A 5 14.43 -18.58 -15.31
CA GLY A 5 14.75 -19.11 -13.98
C GLY A 5 13.90 -18.54 -12.83
N ALA A 6 12.86 -17.78 -13.14
CA ALA A 6 11.87 -17.36 -12.15
C ALA A 6 11.28 -18.57 -11.41
N PRO A 7 11.03 -18.46 -10.11
CA PRO A 7 10.28 -19.47 -9.40
C PRO A 7 8.90 -19.62 -10.03
N PHE A 8 8.37 -20.84 -10.02
CA PHE A 8 7.07 -21.19 -10.59
C PHE A 8 6.99 -21.18 -12.14
N PRO A 9 7.98 -21.77 -12.86
CA PRO A 9 7.87 -21.89 -14.32
C PRO A 9 6.65 -22.74 -14.70
N GLY A 10 5.88 -22.30 -15.70
CA GLY A 10 4.67 -23.00 -16.15
C GLY A 10 3.45 -22.84 -15.23
N GLU A 11 3.51 -22.04 -14.18
CA GLU A 11 2.40 -21.75 -13.29
C GLU A 11 1.80 -20.35 -13.55
N ARG A 12 0.50 -20.21 -13.47
CA ARG A 12 -0.20 -18.92 -13.57
C ARG A 12 -0.28 -18.28 -12.20
N LEU A 13 0.26 -17.05 -12.08
CA LEU A 13 0.41 -16.35 -10.81
C LEU A 13 -0.58 -15.19 -10.74
N VAL A 14 -1.37 -15.13 -9.67
CA VAL A 14 -2.46 -14.17 -9.48
C VAL A 14 -2.13 -13.25 -8.31
N VAL A 15 -2.03 -11.95 -8.59
CA VAL A 15 -1.68 -10.93 -7.59
C VAL A 15 -2.77 -9.85 -7.58
N PRO A 16 -3.74 -9.92 -6.65
CA PRO A 16 -4.78 -8.91 -6.53
C PRO A 16 -4.22 -7.61 -5.91
N ALA A 17 -4.77 -6.46 -6.35
CA ALA A 17 -4.55 -5.18 -5.68
C ALA A 17 -5.30 -5.06 -4.36
N GLY A 18 -6.47 -5.68 -4.30
CA GLY A 18 -7.43 -5.62 -3.22
C GLY A 18 -8.59 -4.66 -3.49
N PRO A 19 -9.70 -4.81 -2.76
CA PRO A 19 -10.87 -3.95 -2.87
C PRO A 19 -10.77 -2.72 -1.97
N TYR A 20 -11.68 -1.75 -2.17
CA TYR A 20 -11.95 -0.73 -1.17
C TYR A 20 -12.38 -1.34 0.17
N LYS A 21 -11.97 -0.72 1.26
CA LYS A 21 -12.41 -1.06 2.62
C LYS A 21 -13.34 0.03 3.14
N VAL A 22 -14.56 -0.36 3.50
CA VAL A 22 -15.56 0.58 4.03
C VAL A 22 -15.09 1.15 5.37
N ARG A 23 -15.07 2.49 5.47
CA ARG A 23 -14.84 3.20 6.72
C ARG A 23 -16.15 3.40 7.48
N SER A 24 -17.14 4.00 6.81
CA SER A 24 -18.51 4.17 7.36
C SER A 24 -19.47 4.63 6.26
N ASN A 25 -20.72 4.18 6.31
CA ASN A 25 -21.79 4.53 5.37
C ASN A 25 -21.32 4.40 3.89
N ASP A 26 -21.26 5.52 3.19
CA ASP A 26 -20.84 5.67 1.80
C ASP A 26 -19.38 6.11 1.64
N CYS A 27 -18.60 6.13 2.74
CA CYS A 27 -17.20 6.50 2.75
C CYS A 27 -16.31 5.26 2.88
N ASP A 28 -15.40 5.09 1.94
CA ASP A 28 -14.31 4.11 2.04
C ASP A 28 -13.06 4.75 2.66
N TYR A 29 -12.18 3.90 3.22
CA TYR A 29 -10.81 4.31 3.47
C TYR A 29 -10.11 4.59 2.15
N ARG A 30 -9.08 5.44 2.18
CA ARG A 30 -8.19 5.59 1.03
C ARG A 30 -7.73 4.23 0.54
N PHE A 31 -7.81 4.03 -0.76
CA PHE A 31 -7.31 2.81 -1.36
C PHE A 31 -5.79 2.80 -1.30
N ARG A 32 -5.25 1.69 -0.86
CA ARG A 32 -3.83 1.36 -0.96
C ARG A 32 -3.71 -0.06 -1.47
N ALA A 33 -3.09 -0.20 -2.64
CA ALA A 33 -2.87 -1.51 -3.25
C ALA A 33 -1.97 -2.39 -2.36
N HIS A 34 -2.18 -3.69 -2.43
CA HIS A 34 -1.28 -4.65 -1.80
C HIS A 34 0.15 -4.46 -2.31
N SER A 35 1.14 -4.50 -1.41
CA SER A 35 2.54 -4.15 -1.72
C SER A 35 3.15 -4.99 -2.85
N ALA A 36 2.82 -6.28 -2.94
CA ALA A 36 3.30 -7.13 -4.04
C ALA A 36 2.71 -6.69 -5.39
N PHE A 37 1.41 -6.31 -5.41
CA PHE A 37 0.77 -5.78 -6.60
C PHE A 37 1.41 -4.46 -7.04
N ALA A 38 1.57 -3.51 -6.12
CA ALA A 38 2.16 -2.21 -6.39
C ALA A 38 3.59 -2.34 -6.94
N HIS A 39 4.41 -3.19 -6.32
CA HIS A 39 5.78 -3.44 -6.75
C HIS A 39 5.87 -4.03 -8.18
N LEU A 40 5.00 -4.98 -8.52
CA LEU A 40 5.03 -5.64 -9.83
C LEU A 40 4.39 -4.82 -10.95
N SER A 41 3.34 -4.02 -10.63
CA SER A 41 2.57 -3.28 -11.63
C SER A 41 2.99 -1.82 -11.78
N GLY A 42 3.66 -1.24 -10.78
CA GLY A 42 3.90 0.19 -10.68
C GLY A 42 2.66 1.01 -10.32
N LEU A 43 1.54 0.38 -10.00
CA LEU A 43 0.29 1.02 -9.56
C LEU A 43 0.20 0.98 -8.03
N GLY A 44 0.40 2.12 -7.40
CA GLY A 44 0.46 2.26 -5.95
C GLY A 44 -0.81 2.85 -5.33
N GLY A 45 -0.63 3.94 -4.59
CA GLY A 45 -1.69 4.60 -3.83
C GLY A 45 -2.81 5.16 -4.69
N GLU A 46 -4.04 5.06 -4.19
CA GLU A 46 -5.27 5.62 -4.78
C GLU A 46 -5.58 5.21 -6.24
N LYS A 47 -4.92 4.17 -6.75
CA LYS A 47 -5.10 3.69 -8.13
C LYS A 47 -5.86 2.36 -8.15
N GLU A 48 -6.82 2.31 -9.00
CA GLU A 48 -7.60 1.17 -9.49
C GLU A 48 -7.78 0.02 -8.48
N PRO A 49 -8.69 0.13 -7.50
CA PRO A 49 -9.10 -0.99 -6.65
C PRO A 49 -9.68 -2.13 -7.50
N ASP A 50 -9.78 -3.32 -6.90
CA ASP A 50 -10.28 -4.54 -7.53
C ASP A 50 -9.50 -4.96 -8.79
N THR A 51 -8.31 -4.40 -9.01
CA THR A 51 -7.43 -4.76 -10.11
C THR A 51 -6.67 -6.04 -9.79
N VAL A 52 -6.46 -6.88 -10.79
CA VAL A 52 -5.74 -8.13 -10.65
C VAL A 52 -4.62 -8.21 -11.69
N LEU A 53 -3.40 -8.41 -11.24
CA LEU A 53 -2.27 -8.76 -12.10
C LEU A 53 -2.20 -10.28 -12.22
N VAL A 54 -2.23 -10.78 -13.44
CA VAL A 54 -1.99 -12.19 -13.75
C VAL A 54 -0.68 -12.29 -14.52
N LEU A 55 0.21 -13.15 -14.05
CA LEU A 55 1.43 -13.50 -14.76
C LEU A 55 1.18 -14.83 -15.49
N GLU A 56 0.95 -14.72 -16.78
CA GLU A 56 0.65 -15.87 -17.65
C GLU A 56 1.93 -16.60 -18.03
N PRO A 57 2.05 -17.92 -17.82
CA PRO A 57 3.28 -18.65 -18.12
C PRO A 57 3.52 -18.79 -19.62
N ASN A 58 4.78 -18.66 -20.02
CA ASN A 58 5.25 -18.92 -21.39
C ASN A 58 6.01 -20.26 -21.46
N GLU A 59 6.14 -20.81 -22.65
CA GLU A 59 6.86 -22.09 -22.89
C GLU A 59 8.35 -22.02 -22.52
N ASP A 60 8.94 -20.83 -22.55
CA ASP A 60 10.35 -20.59 -22.19
C ASP A 60 10.59 -20.42 -20.66
N GLY A 61 9.54 -20.61 -19.85
CA GLY A 61 9.59 -20.44 -18.39
C GLY A 61 9.50 -18.99 -17.92
N THR A 62 9.31 -18.03 -18.81
CA THR A 62 9.00 -16.63 -18.45
C THR A 62 7.50 -16.44 -18.25
N HIS A 63 7.10 -15.22 -17.88
CA HIS A 63 5.69 -14.85 -17.75
C HIS A 63 5.37 -13.58 -18.53
N THR A 64 4.16 -13.56 -19.12
CA THR A 64 3.56 -12.37 -19.72
C THR A 64 2.61 -11.74 -18.71
N PRO A 65 2.84 -10.48 -18.29
CA PRO A 65 1.94 -9.80 -17.35
C PRO A 65 0.67 -9.30 -18.06
N LEU A 66 -0.48 -9.62 -17.46
CA LEU A 66 -1.81 -9.20 -17.91
C LEU A 66 -2.48 -8.46 -16.75
N LEU A 67 -2.97 -7.26 -16.99
CA LEU A 67 -3.62 -6.43 -15.96
C LEU A 67 -5.14 -6.40 -16.19
N PHE A 68 -5.90 -6.96 -15.26
CA PHE A 68 -7.36 -7.00 -15.30
C PHE A 68 -7.93 -5.93 -14.38
N PHE A 69 -8.78 -5.06 -14.91
CA PHE A 69 -9.46 -4.05 -14.10
C PHE A 69 -10.82 -3.68 -14.72
N LYS A 70 -11.61 -2.92 -13.96
CA LYS A 70 -12.89 -2.40 -14.41
C LYS A 70 -12.68 -1.02 -15.06
N PRO A 71 -12.63 -0.88 -16.40
CA PRO A 71 -12.42 0.41 -17.04
C PRO A 71 -13.63 1.34 -16.83
N ARG A 72 -13.47 2.63 -17.15
CA ARG A 72 -14.57 3.59 -17.06
C ARG A 72 -15.76 3.15 -17.93
N ALA A 73 -16.93 3.30 -17.36
CA ALA A 73 -18.18 3.03 -18.06
C ALA A 73 -18.56 4.14 -19.03
N SER A 74 -19.37 3.80 -20.03
CA SER A 74 -19.96 4.82 -20.92
C SER A 74 -20.81 5.82 -20.13
N ARG A 75 -20.73 7.11 -20.48
CA ARG A 75 -21.55 8.17 -19.89
C ARG A 75 -23.06 7.98 -20.09
N SER A 76 -23.47 7.12 -21.02
CA SER A 76 -24.87 6.73 -21.22
C SER A 76 -25.33 5.57 -20.34
N SER A 77 -24.41 4.92 -19.60
CA SER A 77 -24.74 3.80 -18.72
C SER A 77 -25.28 4.27 -17.36
N LYS A 78 -26.01 3.39 -16.68
CA LYS A 78 -26.45 3.64 -15.29
C LYS A 78 -25.26 3.77 -14.32
N GLU A 79 -24.17 3.06 -14.57
CA GLU A 79 -22.99 3.12 -13.73
C GLU A 79 -22.44 4.54 -13.61
N PHE A 80 -22.47 5.32 -14.69
CA PHE A 80 -21.95 6.68 -14.70
C PHE A 80 -22.49 7.55 -13.55
N TYR A 81 -23.80 7.49 -13.26
CA TYR A 81 -24.44 8.36 -12.27
C TYR A 81 -25.05 7.64 -11.07
N ALA A 82 -25.25 6.32 -11.13
CA ALA A 82 -25.92 5.57 -10.07
C ALA A 82 -24.96 4.76 -9.19
N ASP A 83 -23.72 4.55 -9.61
CA ASP A 83 -22.70 3.84 -8.84
C ASP A 83 -21.82 4.85 -8.09
N ALA A 84 -22.07 5.00 -6.79
CA ALA A 84 -21.33 5.94 -5.95
C ALA A 84 -19.85 5.57 -5.73
N ARG A 85 -19.47 4.32 -6.00
CA ARG A 85 -18.09 3.83 -5.78
C ARG A 85 -17.25 3.87 -7.05
N TYR A 86 -17.86 3.65 -8.22
CA TYR A 86 -17.14 3.54 -9.49
C TYR A 86 -17.64 4.51 -10.57
N GLY A 87 -18.78 5.14 -10.36
CA GLY A 87 -19.38 6.06 -11.34
C GLY A 87 -18.56 7.33 -11.52
N GLU A 88 -18.26 7.70 -12.77
CA GLU A 88 -17.48 8.90 -13.11
C GLU A 88 -18.09 10.17 -12.48
N PHE A 89 -19.42 10.25 -12.37
CA PHE A 89 -20.11 11.38 -11.74
C PHE A 89 -19.75 11.56 -10.25
N TRP A 90 -19.39 10.48 -9.56
CA TRP A 90 -19.10 10.48 -8.12
C TRP A 90 -17.62 10.58 -7.80
N VAL A 91 -16.80 9.81 -8.51
CA VAL A 91 -15.39 9.60 -8.15
C VAL A 91 -14.41 10.07 -9.21
N GLY A 92 -14.91 10.68 -10.29
CA GLY A 92 -14.08 11.07 -11.43
C GLY A 92 -13.88 9.95 -12.45
N ALA A 93 -13.26 10.31 -13.58
CA ALA A 93 -13.05 9.37 -14.67
C ALA A 93 -11.94 8.37 -14.33
N ARG A 94 -12.26 7.08 -14.38
CA ARG A 94 -11.26 6.01 -14.38
C ARG A 94 -10.62 5.90 -15.77
N PRO A 95 -9.43 5.31 -15.89
CA PRO A 95 -8.81 5.10 -17.19
C PRO A 95 -9.61 4.14 -18.08
N SER A 96 -9.44 4.24 -19.39
CA SER A 96 -9.80 3.18 -20.34
C SER A 96 -8.75 2.08 -20.31
N LEU A 97 -9.03 0.96 -21.01
CA LEU A 97 -8.03 -0.12 -21.18
C LEU A 97 -6.76 0.42 -21.84
N GLU A 98 -6.91 1.20 -22.90
CA GLU A 98 -5.79 1.77 -23.67
C GLU A 98 -4.98 2.79 -22.85
N GLU A 99 -5.66 3.64 -22.09
CA GLU A 99 -5.02 4.65 -21.23
C GLU A 99 -4.16 3.99 -20.13
N LEU A 100 -4.71 2.97 -19.44
CA LEU A 100 -3.94 2.27 -18.41
C LEU A 100 -2.82 1.41 -19.00
N SER A 101 -3.04 0.81 -20.17
CA SER A 101 -1.97 0.10 -20.91
C SER A 101 -0.83 1.04 -21.29
N ALA A 102 -1.14 2.24 -21.80
CA ALA A 102 -0.14 3.23 -22.14
C ALA A 102 0.63 3.75 -20.90
N GLN A 103 -0.05 3.89 -19.76
CA GLN A 103 0.55 4.34 -18.50
C GLN A 103 1.50 3.29 -17.91
N THR A 104 1.12 2.02 -17.94
CA THR A 104 1.86 0.95 -17.26
C THR A 104 2.80 0.18 -18.18
N GLY A 105 2.59 0.24 -19.50
CA GLY A 105 3.27 -0.63 -20.46
C GLY A 105 2.81 -2.08 -20.41
N LEU A 106 1.74 -2.39 -19.66
CA LEU A 106 1.18 -3.73 -19.53
C LEU A 106 -0.01 -3.93 -20.48
N GLU A 107 -0.23 -5.16 -20.92
CA GLU A 107 -1.49 -5.53 -21.59
C GLU A 107 -2.63 -5.47 -20.57
N THR A 108 -3.70 -4.73 -20.90
CA THR A 108 -4.87 -4.56 -20.04
C THR A 108 -6.09 -5.28 -20.59
N ARG A 109 -6.90 -5.83 -19.71
CA ARG A 109 -8.14 -6.54 -20.04
C ARG A 109 -9.26 -6.16 -19.08
N HIS A 110 -10.50 -6.30 -19.56
CA HIS A 110 -11.67 -6.08 -18.71
C HIS A 110 -11.75 -7.15 -17.62
N ILE A 111 -12.05 -6.74 -16.38
CA ILE A 111 -12.10 -7.65 -15.22
C ILE A 111 -13.05 -8.85 -15.43
N ASP A 112 -14.14 -8.66 -16.17
CA ASP A 112 -15.11 -9.72 -16.45
C ASP A 112 -14.49 -10.90 -17.22
N THR A 113 -13.34 -10.71 -17.89
CA THR A 113 -12.63 -11.78 -18.63
C THR A 113 -11.62 -12.54 -17.76
N LEU A 114 -11.43 -12.13 -16.50
CA LEU A 114 -10.46 -12.75 -15.60
C LEU A 114 -10.73 -14.24 -15.41
N ARG A 115 -12.00 -14.62 -15.15
CA ARG A 115 -12.37 -16.03 -14.94
C ARG A 115 -12.00 -16.93 -16.11
N ASP A 116 -12.22 -16.46 -17.34
CA ASP A 116 -11.92 -17.24 -18.55
C ASP A 116 -10.42 -17.48 -18.69
N VAL A 117 -9.60 -16.48 -18.37
CA VAL A 117 -8.13 -16.62 -18.38
C VAL A 117 -7.65 -17.54 -17.26
N LEU A 118 -8.21 -17.46 -16.08
CA LEU A 118 -7.86 -18.38 -14.98
C LEU A 118 -8.24 -19.82 -15.28
N ALA A 119 -9.36 -20.04 -15.97
CA ALA A 119 -9.84 -21.37 -16.34
C ALA A 119 -9.12 -21.97 -17.57
N LYS A 120 -8.42 -21.14 -18.35
CA LYS A 120 -7.66 -21.62 -19.52
C LYS A 120 -6.59 -22.61 -19.10
N ASP A 121 -6.60 -23.80 -19.68
CA ASP A 121 -5.61 -24.86 -19.44
C ASP A 121 -5.44 -25.25 -17.94
N ALA A 122 -6.44 -24.97 -17.10
CA ALA A 122 -6.38 -25.17 -15.66
C ALA A 122 -6.13 -26.62 -15.23
N GLY A 123 -6.34 -27.59 -16.09
CA GLY A 123 -5.96 -29.00 -15.83
C GLY A 123 -4.47 -29.30 -15.96
N THR A 124 -3.71 -28.41 -16.60
CA THR A 124 -2.27 -28.58 -16.86
C THR A 124 -1.43 -27.43 -16.30
N VAL A 125 -2.00 -26.22 -16.19
CA VAL A 125 -1.37 -25.03 -15.62
C VAL A 125 -1.83 -24.87 -14.17
N GLN A 126 -0.89 -24.93 -13.24
CA GLN A 126 -1.16 -24.69 -11.83
C GLN A 126 -1.44 -23.18 -11.59
N LEU A 127 -2.31 -22.89 -10.64
CA LEU A 127 -2.62 -21.54 -10.22
C LEU A 127 -1.95 -21.26 -8.88
N ARG A 128 -1.40 -20.03 -8.69
CA ARG A 128 -0.95 -19.50 -7.40
C ARG A 128 -1.62 -18.15 -7.18
N ILE A 129 -1.95 -17.82 -5.93
CA ILE A 129 -2.57 -16.56 -5.58
C ILE A 129 -1.97 -15.99 -4.31
N VAL A 130 -1.85 -14.66 -4.23
CA VAL A 130 -1.60 -13.95 -2.98
C VAL A 130 -2.90 -13.94 -2.18
N ARG A 131 -2.91 -14.70 -1.08
CA ARG A 131 -4.12 -14.95 -0.27
C ARG A 131 -4.48 -13.77 0.62
N GLY A 132 -5.76 -13.73 1.04
CA GLY A 132 -6.24 -12.76 2.03
C GLY A 132 -6.30 -11.31 1.55
N VAL A 133 -5.95 -11.02 0.29
CA VAL A 133 -5.97 -9.67 -0.29
C VAL A 133 -7.35 -9.34 -0.85
N ASP A 134 -7.93 -10.25 -1.62
CA ASP A 134 -9.25 -10.12 -2.23
C ASP A 134 -10.01 -11.44 -2.15
N ALA A 135 -11.01 -11.48 -1.27
CA ALA A 135 -11.80 -12.69 -1.03
C ALA A 135 -12.59 -13.16 -2.27
N HIS A 136 -13.01 -12.22 -3.14
CA HIS A 136 -13.75 -12.58 -4.36
C HIS A 136 -12.84 -13.25 -5.38
N VAL A 137 -11.65 -12.69 -5.59
CA VAL A 137 -10.64 -13.28 -6.49
C VAL A 137 -10.13 -14.61 -5.95
N GLU A 138 -9.90 -14.72 -4.64
CA GLU A 138 -9.49 -15.98 -4.00
C GLU A 138 -10.55 -17.07 -4.16
N ALA A 139 -11.83 -16.73 -3.97
CA ALA A 139 -12.93 -17.66 -4.20
C ALA A 139 -12.98 -18.11 -5.67
N MET A 140 -12.83 -17.19 -6.62
CA MET A 140 -12.80 -17.49 -8.06
C MET A 140 -11.66 -18.45 -8.43
N VAL A 141 -10.45 -18.21 -7.92
CA VAL A 141 -9.29 -19.10 -8.12
C VAL A 141 -9.57 -20.51 -7.56
N ASN A 142 -10.11 -20.59 -6.34
CA ASN A 142 -10.43 -21.88 -5.72
C ASN A 142 -11.55 -22.65 -6.45
N GLU A 143 -12.55 -21.95 -7.00
CA GLU A 143 -13.56 -22.56 -7.86
C GLU A 143 -12.94 -23.16 -9.14
N VAL A 144 -12.06 -22.40 -9.80
CA VAL A 144 -11.36 -22.87 -11.00
C VAL A 144 -10.49 -24.09 -10.69
N ARG A 145 -9.73 -24.05 -9.59
CA ARG A 145 -8.92 -25.18 -9.11
C ARG A 145 -9.79 -26.42 -8.90
N THR A 146 -10.90 -26.27 -8.17
CA THR A 146 -11.82 -27.39 -7.89
C THR A 146 -12.41 -28.00 -9.17
N GLN A 147 -12.84 -27.15 -10.11
CA GLN A 147 -13.38 -27.60 -11.39
C GLN A 147 -12.35 -28.33 -12.25
N ALA A 148 -11.07 -27.97 -12.12
CA ALA A 148 -9.96 -28.60 -12.83
C ALA A 148 -9.37 -29.82 -12.10
N GLY A 149 -9.88 -30.17 -10.90
CA GLY A 149 -9.34 -31.26 -10.09
C GLY A 149 -7.98 -30.95 -9.45
N LEU A 150 -7.65 -29.67 -9.28
CA LEU A 150 -6.43 -29.21 -8.63
C LEU A 150 -6.66 -29.02 -7.11
N PRO A 151 -5.59 -29.06 -6.28
CA PRO A 151 -5.67 -28.66 -4.87
C PRO A 151 -6.28 -27.26 -4.73
N ALA A 152 -7.24 -27.10 -3.82
CA ALA A 152 -7.96 -25.84 -3.61
C ALA A 152 -8.14 -25.54 -2.12
N GLY A 153 -8.39 -24.28 -1.77
CA GLY A 153 -8.57 -23.85 -0.40
C GLY A 153 -7.36 -24.18 0.46
N GLU A 154 -7.58 -24.91 1.54
CA GLU A 154 -6.53 -25.27 2.49
C GLU A 154 -5.45 -26.19 1.91
N GLU A 155 -5.83 -27.07 0.97
CA GLU A 155 -4.89 -27.97 0.30
C GLU A 155 -3.85 -27.24 -0.56
N ALA A 156 -4.19 -26.06 -1.06
CA ALA A 156 -3.29 -25.21 -1.85
C ALA A 156 -2.50 -24.19 -1.00
N ARG A 157 -2.74 -24.12 0.31
CA ARG A 157 -2.20 -23.06 1.17
C ARG A 157 -0.68 -22.97 1.14
N GLU A 158 0.00 -24.09 1.35
CA GLU A 158 1.46 -24.12 1.41
C GLU A 158 2.11 -23.63 0.11
N ASP A 159 1.52 -23.96 -1.01
CA ASP A 159 1.99 -23.53 -2.33
C ASP A 159 1.76 -22.03 -2.57
N ASP A 160 0.62 -21.50 -2.14
CA ASP A 160 0.31 -20.06 -2.20
C ASP A 160 1.23 -19.27 -1.25
N GLU A 161 1.47 -19.75 -0.03
CA GLU A 161 2.37 -19.13 0.95
C GLU A 161 3.83 -19.09 0.43
N ARG A 162 4.30 -20.13 -0.25
CA ARG A 162 5.62 -20.11 -0.91
C ARG A 162 5.70 -19.06 -2.02
N PHE A 163 4.60 -18.84 -2.72
CA PHE A 163 4.52 -17.76 -3.71
C PHE A 163 4.60 -16.38 -3.04
N GLU A 164 3.87 -16.15 -1.96
CA GLU A 164 3.91 -14.90 -1.18
C GLU A 164 5.29 -14.63 -0.58
N GLU A 165 5.93 -15.66 -0.01
CA GLU A 165 7.30 -15.59 0.48
C GLU A 165 8.25 -15.13 -0.63
N ARG A 166 8.15 -15.72 -1.82
CA ARG A 166 8.99 -15.33 -2.94
C ARG A 166 8.75 -13.89 -3.40
N LEU A 167 7.52 -13.42 -3.41
CA LEU A 167 7.20 -12.01 -3.69
C LEU A 167 7.79 -11.07 -2.62
N SER A 168 7.88 -11.51 -1.38
CA SER A 168 8.51 -10.76 -0.30
C SER A 168 10.04 -10.72 -0.46
N GLU A 169 10.65 -11.85 -0.78
CA GLU A 169 12.11 -11.97 -1.01
C GLU A 169 12.61 -11.08 -2.16
N ILE A 170 11.87 -10.97 -3.27
CA ILE A 170 12.28 -10.08 -4.38
C ILE A 170 12.25 -8.59 -4.02
N ARG A 171 11.47 -8.20 -2.99
CA ARG A 171 11.42 -6.82 -2.47
C ARG A 171 12.46 -6.55 -1.39
N LEU A 172 13.16 -7.56 -0.90
CA LEU A 172 14.14 -7.41 0.18
C LEU A 172 15.37 -6.61 -0.27
N ILE A 173 15.88 -6.92 -1.47
CA ILE A 173 17.04 -6.21 -2.03
C ILE A 173 16.54 -5.17 -3.03
N LYS A 174 16.75 -3.89 -2.70
CA LYS A 174 16.27 -2.77 -3.46
C LYS A 174 17.14 -2.51 -4.70
N ASP A 175 16.49 -2.20 -5.82
CA ASP A 175 17.15 -1.70 -7.02
C ASP A 175 17.40 -0.17 -6.94
N ALA A 176 17.93 0.41 -8.01
CA ALA A 176 18.27 1.83 -8.04
C ALA A 176 17.03 2.75 -7.94
N PHE A 177 15.92 2.38 -8.59
CA PHE A 177 14.66 3.13 -8.51
C PHE A 177 14.10 3.08 -7.08
N GLU A 178 14.08 1.91 -6.46
CA GLU A 178 13.59 1.73 -5.09
C GLU A 178 14.43 2.53 -4.08
N LEU A 179 15.75 2.60 -4.29
CA LEU A 179 16.63 3.42 -3.45
C LEU A 179 16.33 4.91 -3.59
N ASP A 180 16.09 5.40 -4.80
CA ASP A 180 15.73 6.80 -5.04
C ASP A 180 14.40 7.15 -4.37
N GLU A 181 13.40 6.27 -4.43
CA GLU A 181 12.10 6.47 -3.77
C GLU A 181 12.21 6.42 -2.23
N LEU A 182 13.06 5.56 -1.67
CA LEU A 182 13.34 5.55 -0.23
C LEU A 182 14.06 6.83 0.21
N ILE A 183 15.02 7.34 -0.58
CA ILE A 183 15.69 8.62 -0.30
C ILE A 183 14.65 9.75 -0.31
N ARG A 184 13.75 9.78 -1.31
CA ARG A 184 12.67 10.76 -1.38
C ARG A 184 11.77 10.69 -0.14
N ALA A 185 11.37 9.49 0.30
CA ALA A 185 10.58 9.32 1.50
C ALA A 185 11.29 9.87 2.75
N VAL A 186 12.60 9.64 2.88
CA VAL A 186 13.43 10.19 3.96
C VAL A 186 13.50 11.72 3.91
N GLU A 187 13.67 12.32 2.74
CA GLU A 187 13.75 13.78 2.59
C GLU A 187 12.43 14.46 2.96
N VAL A 188 11.29 13.92 2.50
CA VAL A 188 9.97 14.46 2.87
C VAL A 188 9.70 14.24 4.37
N THR A 189 10.08 13.10 4.93
CA THR A 189 9.97 12.85 6.38
C THR A 189 10.78 13.87 7.17
N LYS A 190 12.00 14.18 6.73
CA LYS A 190 12.83 15.22 7.34
C LYS A 190 12.12 16.58 7.35
N ALA A 191 11.49 16.97 6.24
CA ALA A 191 10.72 18.21 6.17
C ALA A 191 9.56 18.22 7.19
N GLY A 192 8.88 17.08 7.36
CA GLY A 192 7.87 16.88 8.41
C GLY A 192 8.42 17.06 9.82
N PHE A 193 9.61 16.54 10.12
CA PHE A 193 10.28 16.77 11.41
C PHE A 193 10.68 18.24 11.62
N GLU A 194 11.10 18.93 10.57
CA GLU A 194 11.37 20.37 10.67
C GLU A 194 10.11 21.17 11.03
N ASP A 195 8.95 20.78 10.49
CA ASP A 195 7.66 21.40 10.84
C ASP A 195 7.23 21.07 12.28
N ILE A 196 7.47 19.83 12.73
CA ILE A 196 7.27 19.47 14.14
C ILE A 196 8.05 20.42 15.05
N ILE A 197 9.34 20.64 14.77
CA ILE A 197 10.18 21.55 15.58
C ILE A 197 9.60 22.97 15.59
N ARG A 198 9.10 23.47 14.46
CA ARG A 198 8.49 24.81 14.36
C ARG A 198 7.22 24.95 15.19
N VAL A 199 6.44 23.87 15.34
CA VAL A 199 5.16 23.90 16.08
C VAL A 199 5.30 23.58 17.57
N LEU A 200 6.44 23.12 18.07
CA LEU A 200 6.65 22.80 19.48
C LEU A 200 6.20 23.93 20.41
N PRO A 201 6.52 25.23 20.16
CA PRO A 201 6.02 26.30 21.01
C PRO A 201 4.50 26.45 21.07
N ARG A 202 3.81 26.08 19.97
CA ARG A 202 2.34 26.02 19.90
C ARG A 202 1.77 24.79 20.62
N ALA A 203 2.49 23.69 20.62
CA ALA A 203 2.10 22.47 21.32
C ALA A 203 2.14 22.64 22.84
N VAL A 204 3.11 23.40 23.35
CA VAL A 204 3.22 23.72 24.77
C VAL A 204 1.97 24.49 25.25
N GLY A 205 1.35 24.01 26.32
CA GLY A 205 0.13 24.57 26.88
C GLY A 205 -1.16 24.27 26.10
N HIS A 206 -1.08 23.59 24.98
CA HIS A 206 -2.27 23.06 24.31
C HIS A 206 -2.74 21.76 24.98
N ARG A 207 -4.04 21.64 25.31
CA ARG A 207 -4.60 20.46 26.00
C ARG A 207 -4.36 19.12 25.29
N ARG A 208 -4.02 19.14 24.02
CA ARG A 208 -3.63 18.02 23.16
C ARG A 208 -2.38 18.39 22.38
N GLY A 209 -1.32 18.73 23.10
CA GLY A 209 -0.06 19.16 22.50
C GLY A 209 0.55 18.10 21.56
N GLU A 210 0.41 16.83 21.92
CA GLU A 210 0.85 15.72 21.08
C GLU A 210 0.14 15.71 19.71
N ARG A 211 -1.17 16.01 19.65
CA ARG A 211 -1.91 16.14 18.37
C ARG A 211 -1.53 17.36 17.55
N VAL A 212 -0.98 18.38 18.18
CA VAL A 212 -0.42 19.53 17.44
C VAL A 212 0.81 19.10 16.66
N ILE A 213 1.62 18.21 17.25
CA ILE A 213 2.82 17.63 16.64
C ILE A 213 2.42 16.68 15.50
N GLU A 214 1.54 15.72 15.79
CA GLU A 214 0.99 14.79 14.81
C GLU A 214 0.41 15.53 13.58
N GLY A 215 -0.47 16.52 13.83
CA GLY A 215 -1.11 17.27 12.75
C GLY A 215 -0.15 18.09 11.89
N ALA A 216 0.97 18.57 12.45
CA ALA A 216 2.01 19.25 11.68
C ALA A 216 2.72 18.28 10.74
N PHE A 217 3.06 17.08 11.21
CA PHE A 217 3.66 16.05 10.39
C PHE A 217 2.70 15.56 9.30
N ALA A 218 1.46 15.25 9.65
CA ALA A 218 0.42 14.78 8.73
C ALA A 218 0.16 15.77 7.58
N ALA A 219 0.23 17.08 7.84
CA ALA A 219 0.09 18.10 6.81
C ALA A 219 1.18 17.98 5.75
N VAL A 220 2.46 17.95 6.17
CA VAL A 220 3.61 17.79 5.25
C VAL A 220 3.54 16.44 4.52
N ALA A 221 3.23 15.37 5.24
CA ALA A 221 3.11 14.04 4.64
C ALA A 221 2.07 14.00 3.53
N ARG A 222 0.97 14.77 3.68
CA ARG A 222 -0.09 14.84 2.66
C ARG A 222 0.20 15.81 1.53
N GLU A 223 0.91 16.89 1.80
CA GLU A 223 1.28 17.88 0.79
C GLU A 223 2.35 17.35 -0.16
N GLU A 224 3.33 16.62 0.37
CA GLU A 224 4.54 16.23 -0.35
C GLU A 224 4.60 14.71 -0.69
N GLY A 225 3.65 13.92 -0.18
CA GLY A 225 3.58 12.47 -0.41
C GLY A 225 2.15 11.94 -0.50
N ASN A 226 2.04 10.63 -0.45
CA ASN A 226 0.75 9.94 -0.38
C ASN A 226 0.07 10.13 0.99
N GLY A 227 0.88 10.33 2.02
CA GLY A 227 0.43 10.53 3.40
C GLY A 227 1.40 9.94 4.41
N GLU A 228 0.91 9.78 5.63
CA GLU A 228 1.65 9.06 6.68
C GLU A 228 1.72 7.57 6.33
N GLY A 229 2.90 6.98 6.47
CA GLY A 229 3.11 5.55 6.18
C GLY A 229 2.58 4.63 7.27
N TYR A 230 2.46 5.16 8.47
CA TYR A 230 1.88 4.54 9.66
C TYR A 230 1.39 5.63 10.61
N GLU A 231 0.61 5.27 11.62
CA GLU A 231 0.11 6.23 12.59
C GLU A 231 1.27 6.87 13.37
N THR A 232 1.39 8.19 13.26
CA THR A 232 2.46 8.97 13.92
C THR A 232 2.40 8.78 15.42
N ILE A 233 3.53 8.49 16.04
CA ILE A 233 3.71 8.50 17.49
C ILE A 233 4.27 9.88 17.87
N ALA A 234 3.56 10.59 18.74
CA ALA A 234 4.00 11.87 19.30
C ALA A 234 3.88 11.83 20.83
N ALA A 235 4.81 11.17 21.49
CA ALA A 235 4.74 10.83 22.90
C ALA A 235 5.53 11.79 23.78
N SER A 236 4.85 12.60 24.59
CA SER A 236 5.49 13.56 25.51
C SER A 236 5.60 12.98 26.94
N GLY A 237 6.72 13.22 27.58
CA GLY A 237 6.96 12.84 28.96
C GLY A 237 6.74 11.33 29.20
N ASN A 238 5.82 10.97 30.08
CA ASN A 238 5.58 9.58 30.46
C ASN A 238 4.98 8.71 29.35
N HIS A 239 4.29 9.30 28.36
CA HIS A 239 3.73 8.57 27.22
C HIS A 239 4.82 7.91 26.37
N ALA A 240 6.02 8.46 26.33
CA ALA A 240 7.18 7.88 25.63
C ALA A 240 7.63 6.51 26.17
N ASN A 241 7.07 6.04 27.28
CA ASN A 241 7.30 4.66 27.77
C ASN A 241 6.37 3.63 27.12
N THR A 242 5.39 4.07 26.30
CA THR A 242 4.52 3.22 25.51
C THR A 242 4.98 3.23 24.07
N LEU A 243 5.46 2.08 23.56
CA LEU A 243 6.10 1.99 22.24
C LEU A 243 5.20 2.46 21.10
N HIS A 244 3.94 2.06 21.09
CA HIS A 244 2.97 2.48 20.07
C HIS A 244 1.91 3.42 20.67
N TRP A 245 2.38 4.58 21.18
CA TRP A 245 1.51 5.65 21.66
C TRP A 245 0.97 6.45 20.47
N ILE A 246 -0.16 6.03 19.95
CA ILE A 246 -0.83 6.62 18.77
C ILE A 246 -2.05 7.46 19.12
N ASP A 247 -2.51 7.43 20.36
CA ASP A 247 -3.65 8.25 20.82
C ASP A 247 -3.33 9.74 20.80
N ASN A 248 -2.08 10.10 21.04
CA ASN A 248 -1.53 11.47 20.96
C ASN A 248 -2.43 12.50 21.64
N ASP A 249 -3.01 12.19 22.79
CA ASP A 249 -4.00 13.04 23.47
C ASP A 249 -3.43 13.83 24.65
N GLY A 250 -2.14 13.71 24.89
CA GLY A 250 -1.43 14.33 26.00
C GLY A 250 -1.06 15.79 25.79
N GLU A 251 -0.78 16.45 26.92
CA GLU A 251 -0.17 17.79 26.95
C GLU A 251 1.34 17.69 26.69
N VAL A 252 1.90 18.70 26.05
CA VAL A 252 3.34 18.90 25.89
C VAL A 252 3.77 20.02 26.85
N ARG A 253 4.77 19.80 27.74
CA ARG A 253 5.21 20.72 28.75
C ARG A 253 6.66 21.10 28.55
N GLU A 254 6.99 22.34 28.92
CA GLU A 254 8.38 22.78 28.99
C GLU A 254 9.20 21.88 29.92
N GLY A 255 10.39 21.49 29.46
CA GLY A 255 11.28 20.59 30.20
C GLY A 255 11.08 19.12 29.97
N ASP A 256 9.95 18.72 29.33
CA ASP A 256 9.75 17.35 28.88
C ASP A 256 10.60 17.02 27.65
N LEU A 257 10.79 15.74 27.41
CA LEU A 257 11.19 15.19 26.13
C LEU A 257 9.93 14.78 25.38
N VAL A 258 9.92 14.94 24.07
CA VAL A 258 8.94 14.35 23.19
C VAL A 258 9.63 13.38 22.23
N LEU A 259 9.20 12.13 22.25
CA LEU A 259 9.58 11.12 21.27
C LEU A 259 8.59 11.21 20.10
N VAL A 260 9.12 11.37 18.90
CA VAL A 260 8.32 11.31 17.68
C VAL A 260 8.86 10.18 16.81
N ASP A 261 7.94 9.33 16.40
CA ASP A 261 8.20 8.25 15.44
C ASP A 261 7.20 8.43 14.30
N ALA A 262 7.73 8.76 13.12
CA ALA A 262 6.91 9.12 11.97
C ALA A 262 7.65 8.89 10.66
N GLY A 263 6.89 8.55 9.62
CA GLY A 263 7.41 8.34 8.27
C GLY A 263 6.39 8.69 7.20
N VAL A 264 6.87 9.32 6.14
CA VAL A 264 6.05 9.63 4.96
C VAL A 264 6.07 8.46 4.00
N GLU A 265 4.89 8.04 3.55
CA GLU A 265 4.72 7.19 2.37
C GLU A 265 4.64 8.09 1.13
N VAL A 266 5.55 7.93 0.19
CA VAL A 266 5.49 8.65 -1.10
C VAL A 266 4.52 7.97 -2.07
N ASP A 267 4.21 8.61 -3.20
CA ASP A 267 3.18 8.12 -4.15
C ASP A 267 3.45 6.72 -4.69
N SER A 268 4.70 6.31 -4.74
CA SER A 268 5.14 4.96 -5.11
C SER A 268 4.98 3.92 -3.99
N LEU A 269 4.47 4.31 -2.81
CA LEU A 269 4.28 3.54 -1.58
C LEU A 269 5.57 3.15 -0.85
N TYR A 270 6.72 3.71 -1.22
CA TYR A 270 7.92 3.60 -0.39
C TYR A 270 7.81 4.52 0.80
N THR A 271 8.23 4.03 1.96
CA THR A 271 7.99 4.68 3.26
C THR A 271 9.29 4.82 4.03
N ALA A 272 9.52 5.99 4.64
CA ALA A 272 10.55 6.17 5.64
C ALA A 272 10.00 5.81 7.03
N ASP A 273 10.91 5.52 7.95
CA ASP A 273 10.62 5.20 9.35
C ASP A 273 11.71 5.82 10.22
N ILE A 274 11.36 6.95 10.88
CA ILE A 274 12.33 7.76 11.61
C ILE A 274 11.81 8.09 13.00
N THR A 275 12.58 7.67 14.02
CA THR A 275 12.35 8.11 15.41
C THR A 275 13.33 9.19 15.82
N ARG A 276 12.85 10.25 16.48
CA ARG A 276 13.67 11.26 17.13
C ARG A 276 13.09 11.65 18.49
N THR A 277 13.97 11.81 19.47
CA THR A 277 13.63 12.39 20.78
C THR A 277 14.10 13.82 20.83
N LEU A 278 13.17 14.75 21.07
CA LEU A 278 13.40 16.18 21.04
C LEU A 278 13.17 16.78 22.42
N PRO A 279 14.04 17.69 22.91
CA PRO A 279 13.76 18.47 24.10
C PRO A 279 12.76 19.58 23.74
N VAL A 280 11.62 19.62 24.43
CA VAL A 280 10.51 20.56 24.13
C VAL A 280 10.93 22.01 24.12
N ASN A 281 11.86 22.39 25.01
CA ASN A 281 12.41 23.75 25.09
C ASN A 281 13.68 23.98 24.24
N GLY A 282 14.02 23.06 23.36
CA GLY A 282 15.15 23.11 22.44
C GLY A 282 16.52 22.80 23.07
N ARG A 283 16.59 22.43 24.35
CA ARG A 283 17.84 22.11 25.06
C ARG A 283 17.68 20.87 25.93
N PHE A 284 18.60 19.93 25.80
CA PHE A 284 18.74 18.83 26.75
C PHE A 284 19.31 19.33 28.07
N THR A 285 18.81 18.82 29.18
CA THR A 285 19.50 18.93 30.47
C THR A 285 20.79 18.12 30.42
N GLU A 286 21.71 18.34 31.38
CA GLU A 286 22.95 17.57 31.45
C GLU A 286 22.70 16.05 31.55
N VAL A 287 21.69 15.64 32.33
CA VAL A 287 21.30 14.25 32.50
C VAL A 287 20.72 13.67 31.18
N GLN A 288 19.80 14.42 30.54
CA GLN A 288 19.19 14.02 29.25
C GLN A 288 20.28 13.88 28.17
N ALA A 289 21.22 14.80 28.06
CA ALA A 289 22.31 14.75 27.08
C ALA A 289 23.28 13.58 27.31
N ARG A 290 23.44 13.12 28.56
CA ARG A 290 24.28 11.96 28.89
C ARG A 290 23.62 10.64 28.50
N VAL A 291 22.30 10.60 28.53
CA VAL A 291 21.52 9.39 28.18
C VAL A 291 21.31 9.30 26.68
N TYR A 292 21.04 10.45 26.02
CA TYR A 292 20.83 10.54 24.56
C TYR A 292 22.12 10.23 23.78
#